data_0d4cedb372e7e4925253363bf07cdafe
#
_entry.id   0d4cedb372e7e4925253363bf07cdafe
#
_cell.length_a   1.000
_cell.length_b   1.000
_cell.length_c   1.000
_cell.angle_alpha   90.00
_cell.angle_beta   90.00
_cell.angle_gamma   90.00
#
_symmetry.space_group_name_H-M   'P 1'
#
loop_
_entity.id
_entity.type
_entity.pdbx_description
1 polymer ?
#
loop_
_entity_poly.entity_id
_entity_poly.type
_entity_poly.pdbx_seq_one_letter_code
_entity_poly.pdbx_strand_id
1 'polypeptide(L)'
;IIHENDEWLVPLRESFKKIKAPFKEWHMDKESFDFKKTPPNGVFYNRMSASAHSRGHRYAPENTKNVLDWLEKDKRRVVNNSRALELEISKQKQYEQLKKFDINFPKTYYAKNKDEILEKSKNFKKPFITKHNRGGRGLGVKYFKNTNELEEYINVNFENSIDGITLLQEYVD
;
A
#
# COMPACT_ATOMS: atom_id res chain seq x y z
N ILE A 1 -17.50 7.63 3.72
CA ILE A 1 -16.07 7.44 3.97
C ILE A 1 -15.80 5.96 3.97
N ILE A 2 -14.82 5.48 3.19
CA ILE A 2 -14.40 4.08 3.12
C ILE A 2 -13.07 3.94 3.89
N HIS A 3 -13.00 3.08 4.90
CA HIS A 3 -11.83 2.98 5.79
C HIS A 3 -11.73 1.62 6.47
N GLU A 4 -10.66 1.40 7.22
CA GLU A 4 -10.42 0.28 8.13
C GLU A 4 -9.83 0.72 9.48
N ASN A 5 -9.66 2.03 9.69
CA ASN A 5 -9.00 2.54 10.89
C ASN A 5 -9.84 3.65 11.53
N ASP A 6 -10.45 3.32 12.66
CA ASP A 6 -11.33 4.23 13.40
C ASP A 6 -10.57 5.41 14.02
N GLU A 7 -9.33 5.18 14.50
CA GLU A 7 -8.52 6.22 15.15
C GLU A 7 -8.16 7.35 14.18
N TRP A 8 -7.81 6.99 12.94
CA TRP A 8 -7.42 7.98 11.93
C TRP A 8 -8.60 8.80 11.41
N LEU A 9 -9.84 8.37 11.69
CA LEU A 9 -11.02 9.11 11.32
C LEU A 9 -11.46 10.13 12.36
N VAL A 10 -10.97 10.09 13.60
CA VAL A 10 -11.40 10.99 14.66
C VAL A 10 -11.34 12.46 14.22
N PRO A 11 -10.21 13.02 13.71
CA PRO A 11 -10.15 14.42 13.31
C PRO A 11 -11.12 14.74 12.13
N LEU A 12 -11.31 13.77 11.24
CA LEU A 12 -12.20 13.94 10.09
C LEU A 12 -13.67 13.97 10.53
N ARG A 13 -14.07 13.08 11.44
CA ARG A 13 -15.40 13.06 12.04
C ARG A 13 -15.73 14.39 12.73
N GLU A 14 -14.79 14.90 13.50
CA GLU A 14 -14.90 16.21 14.17
C GLU A 14 -15.07 17.36 13.16
N SER A 15 -14.27 17.34 12.09
CA SER A 15 -14.35 18.35 11.03
C SER A 15 -15.72 18.33 10.33
N PHE A 16 -16.25 17.16 9.97
CA PHE A 16 -17.57 17.02 9.38
C PHE A 16 -18.68 17.49 10.33
N LYS A 17 -18.59 17.16 11.61
CA LYS A 17 -19.53 17.65 12.63
C LYS A 17 -19.51 19.18 12.71
N LYS A 18 -18.31 19.77 12.76
CA LYS A 18 -18.13 21.23 12.85
C LYS A 18 -18.78 21.97 11.68
N ILE A 19 -18.65 21.46 10.47
CA ILE A 19 -19.25 22.07 9.27
C ILE A 19 -20.67 21.56 8.98
N LYS A 20 -21.23 20.73 9.86
CA LYS A 20 -22.55 20.09 9.73
C LYS A 20 -22.76 19.33 8.41
N ALA A 21 -21.69 18.78 7.84
CA ALA A 21 -21.77 17.96 6.64
C ALA A 21 -22.21 16.54 7.00
N PRO A 22 -23.30 16.02 6.40
CA PRO A 22 -23.73 14.65 6.65
C PRO A 22 -22.75 13.67 6.01
N PHE A 23 -22.42 12.58 6.72
CA PHE A 23 -21.58 11.50 6.19
C PHE A 23 -22.02 10.16 6.73
N LYS A 24 -21.64 9.09 6.00
CA LYS A 24 -21.72 7.70 6.42
C LYS A 24 -20.33 7.07 6.32
N GLU A 25 -20.09 6.04 7.10
CA GLU A 25 -18.86 5.31 7.11
C GLU A 25 -19.10 3.88 6.65
N TRP A 26 -18.14 3.35 5.88
CA TRP A 26 -18.03 1.94 5.51
C TRP A 26 -16.70 1.42 6.05
N HIS A 27 -16.78 0.63 7.12
CA HIS A 27 -15.64 -0.04 7.68
C HIS A 27 -15.43 -1.37 6.96
N MET A 28 -14.36 -1.49 6.20
CA MET A 28 -14.16 -2.55 5.22
C MET A 28 -13.99 -3.96 5.78
N ASP A 29 -13.76 -4.11 7.09
CA ASP A 29 -13.80 -5.40 7.78
C ASP A 29 -15.17 -5.76 8.40
N LYS A 30 -16.09 -4.79 8.44
CA LYS A 30 -17.39 -4.97 9.13
C LYS A 30 -18.56 -4.96 8.15
N GLU A 31 -18.38 -4.32 6.98
CA GLU A 31 -19.43 -4.12 6.00
C GLU A 31 -19.49 -5.27 4.98
N SER A 32 -20.71 -5.57 4.55
CA SER A 32 -20.96 -6.49 3.44
C SER A 32 -21.65 -5.77 2.31
N PHE A 33 -21.26 -6.07 1.07
CA PHE A 33 -21.74 -5.38 -0.12
C PHE A 33 -22.39 -6.38 -1.09
N ASP A 34 -23.58 -6.02 -1.59
CA ASP A 34 -24.24 -6.73 -2.68
C ASP A 34 -23.93 -6.03 -4.00
N PHE A 35 -22.90 -6.50 -4.70
CA PHE A 35 -22.43 -5.92 -5.97
C PHE A 35 -23.42 -6.10 -7.15
N LYS A 36 -24.55 -6.83 -6.96
CA LYS A 36 -25.62 -6.92 -7.94
C LYS A 36 -26.54 -5.69 -7.88
N LYS A 37 -26.54 -4.99 -6.79
CA LYS A 37 -27.34 -3.76 -6.62
C LYS A 37 -26.59 -2.53 -7.13
N THR A 38 -27.34 -1.53 -7.52
CA THR A 38 -26.80 -0.21 -7.82
C THR A 38 -26.26 0.44 -6.55
N PRO A 39 -25.03 0.97 -6.55
CA PRO A 39 -24.48 1.65 -5.39
C PRO A 39 -25.28 2.93 -5.06
N PRO A 40 -25.34 3.32 -3.79
CA PRO A 40 -26.06 4.53 -3.39
C PRO A 40 -25.46 5.77 -4.07
N ASN A 41 -26.28 6.83 -4.17
CA ASN A 41 -25.81 8.12 -4.64
C ASN A 41 -24.95 8.81 -3.58
N GLY A 42 -23.89 9.49 -4.03
CA GLY A 42 -23.03 10.25 -3.14
C GLY A 42 -21.61 10.43 -3.68
N VAL A 43 -20.79 11.08 -2.88
CA VAL A 43 -19.35 11.20 -3.07
C VAL A 43 -18.68 10.27 -2.07
N PHE A 44 -17.77 9.43 -2.55
CA PHE A 44 -17.07 8.43 -1.76
C PHE A 44 -15.64 8.85 -1.54
N TYR A 45 -15.21 8.87 -0.28
CA TYR A 45 -13.85 9.21 0.10
C TYR A 45 -13.14 7.98 0.63
N ASN A 46 -12.22 7.46 -0.17
CA ASN A 46 -11.41 6.30 0.20
C ASN A 46 -10.23 6.72 1.07
N ARG A 47 -10.12 6.09 2.24
CA ARG A 47 -9.08 6.27 3.25
C ARG A 47 -8.34 4.96 3.55
N MET A 48 -8.44 3.97 2.67
CA MET A 48 -7.72 2.69 2.82
C MET A 48 -6.20 2.91 2.80
N SER A 49 -5.50 2.12 3.61
CA SER A 49 -4.05 2.21 3.77
C SER A 49 -3.34 0.92 3.40
N ALA A 50 -2.14 1.03 2.82
CA ALA A 50 -1.26 -0.09 2.56
C ALA A 50 -0.88 -0.88 3.82
N SER A 51 -0.88 -0.23 4.98
CA SER A 51 -0.53 -0.84 6.27
C SER A 51 -1.71 -1.46 7.02
N ALA A 52 -2.88 -1.63 6.40
CA ALA A 52 -4.06 -2.22 7.02
C ALA A 52 -3.77 -3.60 7.67
N HIS A 53 -2.93 -4.42 7.02
CA HIS A 53 -2.52 -5.73 7.54
C HIS A 53 -1.81 -5.67 8.90
N SER A 54 -1.08 -4.60 9.21
CA SER A 54 -0.42 -4.44 10.51
C SER A 54 -1.38 -4.15 11.67
N ARG A 55 -2.67 -3.98 11.37
CA ARG A 55 -3.77 -3.77 12.32
C ARG A 55 -4.80 -4.91 12.29
N GLY A 56 -4.44 -6.06 11.71
CA GLY A 56 -5.33 -7.22 11.59
C GLY A 56 -6.26 -7.20 10.37
N HIS A 57 -6.27 -6.13 9.58
CA HIS A 57 -7.16 -5.94 8.44
C HIS A 57 -6.51 -6.38 7.11
N ARG A 58 -6.06 -7.66 7.05
CA ARG A 58 -5.23 -8.19 5.95
C ARG A 58 -5.86 -8.01 4.58
N TYR A 59 -7.15 -8.25 4.47
CA TYR A 59 -7.88 -8.26 3.19
C TYR A 59 -8.68 -6.97 2.93
N ALA A 60 -8.64 -6.01 3.84
CA ALA A 60 -9.40 -4.78 3.70
C ALA A 60 -9.06 -4.00 2.41
N PRO A 61 -7.79 -3.89 1.96
CA PRO A 61 -7.47 -3.23 0.70
C PRO A 61 -8.04 -3.94 -0.53
N GLU A 62 -8.02 -5.27 -0.57
CA GLU A 62 -8.60 -6.07 -1.66
C GLU A 62 -10.13 -5.90 -1.71
N ASN A 63 -10.79 -5.96 -0.56
CA ASN A 63 -12.23 -5.71 -0.44
C ASN A 63 -12.56 -4.27 -0.87
N THR A 64 -11.75 -3.32 -0.45
CA THR A 64 -11.91 -1.92 -0.86
C THR A 64 -11.79 -1.77 -2.38
N LYS A 65 -10.82 -2.43 -3.02
CA LYS A 65 -10.66 -2.40 -4.48
C LYS A 65 -11.96 -2.82 -5.19
N ASN A 66 -12.58 -3.92 -4.75
CA ASN A 66 -13.84 -4.40 -5.31
C ASN A 66 -14.97 -3.38 -5.15
N VAL A 67 -15.06 -2.74 -3.98
CA VAL A 67 -16.06 -1.69 -3.72
C VAL A 67 -15.81 -0.46 -4.60
N LEU A 68 -14.57 -0.04 -4.74
CA LEU A 68 -14.22 1.11 -5.58
C LEU A 68 -14.54 0.83 -7.07
N ASP A 69 -14.22 -0.36 -7.58
CA ASP A 69 -14.54 -0.76 -8.94
C ASP A 69 -16.06 -0.76 -9.19
N TRP A 70 -16.84 -1.26 -8.23
CA TRP A 70 -18.30 -1.21 -8.28
C TRP A 70 -18.85 0.21 -8.33
N LEU A 71 -18.34 1.12 -7.47
CA LEU A 71 -18.71 2.53 -7.45
C LEU A 71 -18.37 3.23 -8.77
N GLU A 72 -17.16 3.01 -9.29
CA GLU A 72 -16.67 3.63 -10.52
C GLU A 72 -17.40 3.14 -11.76
N LYS A 73 -17.74 1.84 -11.82
CA LYS A 73 -18.57 1.25 -12.89
C LYS A 73 -19.92 1.96 -13.01
N ASP A 74 -20.52 2.32 -11.87
CA ASP A 74 -21.77 3.05 -11.79
C ASP A 74 -21.58 4.59 -11.79
N LYS A 75 -20.39 5.06 -12.22
CA LYS A 75 -20.06 6.48 -12.37
C LYS A 75 -20.21 7.31 -11.08
N ARG A 76 -20.04 6.68 -9.91
CA ARG A 76 -19.99 7.40 -8.64
C ARG A 76 -18.69 8.19 -8.54
N ARG A 77 -18.77 9.40 -7.95
CA ARG A 77 -17.56 10.18 -7.68
C ARG A 77 -16.78 9.57 -6.50
N VAL A 78 -15.59 9.11 -6.79
CA VAL A 78 -14.68 8.55 -5.77
C VAL A 78 -13.43 9.42 -5.66
N VAL A 79 -13.14 9.88 -4.45
CA VAL A 79 -11.87 10.55 -4.10
C VAL A 79 -10.91 9.50 -3.59
N ASN A 80 -9.69 9.48 -4.08
CA ASN A 80 -8.73 8.39 -3.96
C ASN A 80 -9.32 7.09 -4.54
N ASN A 81 -9.51 7.10 -5.83
CA ASN A 81 -10.17 6.06 -6.61
C ASN A 81 -9.41 4.72 -6.62
N SER A 82 -9.89 3.73 -7.37
CA SER A 82 -9.27 2.41 -7.46
C SER A 82 -7.82 2.48 -7.93
N ARG A 83 -7.50 3.38 -8.86
CA ARG A 83 -6.12 3.60 -9.34
C ARG A 83 -5.22 4.16 -8.23
N ALA A 84 -5.71 5.12 -7.44
CA ALA A 84 -4.99 5.65 -6.30
C ALA A 84 -4.71 4.57 -5.25
N LEU A 85 -5.69 3.69 -4.98
CA LEU A 85 -5.50 2.56 -4.07
C LEU A 85 -4.45 1.57 -4.59
N GLU A 86 -4.46 1.25 -5.87
CA GLU A 86 -3.43 0.38 -6.46
C GLU A 86 -2.01 0.91 -6.25
N LEU A 87 -1.83 2.22 -6.39
CA LEU A 87 -0.54 2.86 -6.15
C LEU A 87 -0.20 2.90 -4.65
N GLU A 88 -1.18 3.13 -3.78
CA GLU A 88 -0.97 3.13 -2.32
C GLU A 88 -0.46 1.78 -1.82
N ILE A 89 -0.99 0.66 -2.31
CA ILE A 89 -0.68 -0.67 -1.80
C ILE A 89 0.52 -1.35 -2.47
N SER A 90 1.15 -0.73 -3.49
CA SER A 90 2.26 -1.33 -4.21
C SER A 90 3.31 -0.30 -4.64
N LYS A 91 4.46 -0.33 -4.00
CA LYS A 91 5.63 0.47 -4.41
C LYS A 91 6.14 0.10 -5.79
N GLN A 92 6.03 -1.17 -6.18
CA GLN A 92 6.35 -1.59 -7.54
C GLN A 92 5.51 -0.80 -8.55
N LYS A 93 4.19 -0.76 -8.38
CA LYS A 93 3.31 0.01 -9.26
C LYS A 93 3.58 1.52 -9.22
N GLN A 94 3.98 2.06 -8.06
CA GLN A 94 4.41 3.46 -7.96
C GLN A 94 5.61 3.73 -8.86
N TYR A 95 6.67 2.92 -8.78
CA TYR A 95 7.87 3.10 -9.60
C TYR A 95 7.62 2.86 -11.09
N GLU A 96 6.78 1.88 -11.44
CA GLU A 96 6.33 1.70 -12.83
C GLU A 96 5.61 2.94 -13.36
N GLN A 97 4.80 3.59 -12.52
CA GLN A 97 4.10 4.81 -12.88
C GLN A 97 5.07 6.00 -13.00
N LEU A 98 6.02 6.17 -12.07
CA LEU A 98 7.05 7.21 -12.15
C LEU A 98 7.85 7.08 -13.44
N LYS A 99 8.25 5.86 -13.80
CA LYS A 99 8.98 5.58 -15.05
C LYS A 99 8.21 6.02 -16.30
N LYS A 100 6.87 5.87 -16.32
CA LYS A 100 6.04 6.30 -17.46
C LYS A 100 6.03 7.82 -17.67
N PHE A 101 6.34 8.57 -16.63
CA PHE A 101 6.41 10.03 -16.66
C PHE A 101 7.84 10.56 -16.63
N ASP A 102 8.83 9.70 -16.90
CA ASP A 102 10.26 10.03 -16.87
C ASP A 102 10.71 10.68 -15.55
N ILE A 103 10.05 10.33 -14.45
CA ILE A 103 10.42 10.80 -13.11
C ILE A 103 11.47 9.84 -12.54
N ASN A 104 12.63 10.37 -12.20
CA ASN A 104 13.72 9.62 -11.62
C ASN A 104 13.36 9.08 -10.21
N PHE A 105 13.80 7.87 -9.94
CA PHE A 105 13.75 7.24 -8.62
C PHE A 105 15.00 6.38 -8.39
N PRO A 106 15.36 6.08 -7.14
CA PRO A 106 16.55 5.28 -6.84
C PRO A 106 16.50 3.91 -7.53
N LYS A 107 17.66 3.41 -7.95
CA LYS A 107 17.79 2.09 -8.59
C LYS A 107 17.13 1.02 -7.72
N THR A 108 16.14 0.31 -8.26
CA THR A 108 15.29 -0.59 -7.50
C THR A 108 15.13 -1.92 -8.23
N TYR A 109 15.25 -3.02 -7.47
CA TYR A 109 14.93 -4.38 -7.91
C TYR A 109 13.80 -4.96 -7.06
N TYR A 110 13.03 -5.89 -7.64
CA TYR A 110 11.94 -6.60 -7.00
C TYR A 110 12.31 -8.08 -6.89
N ALA A 111 12.09 -8.69 -5.74
CA ALA A 111 12.38 -10.08 -5.49
C ALA A 111 11.25 -10.75 -4.71
N LYS A 112 11.00 -12.03 -4.97
CA LYS A 112 9.90 -12.80 -4.37
C LYS A 112 10.37 -13.81 -3.32
N ASN A 113 11.65 -14.16 -3.33
CA ASN A 113 12.23 -15.15 -2.43
C ASN A 113 13.67 -14.76 -2.06
N LYS A 114 14.23 -15.50 -1.10
CA LYS A 114 15.58 -15.24 -0.57
C LYS A 114 16.67 -15.32 -1.65
N ASP A 115 16.58 -16.29 -2.55
CA ASP A 115 17.60 -16.50 -3.59
C ASP A 115 17.62 -15.33 -4.58
N GLU A 116 16.43 -14.88 -5.02
CA GLU A 116 16.32 -13.70 -5.88
C GLU A 116 16.81 -12.42 -5.18
N ILE A 117 16.58 -12.30 -3.88
CA ILE A 117 17.05 -11.16 -3.09
C ILE A 117 18.57 -11.13 -3.08
N LEU A 118 19.21 -12.25 -2.79
CA LEU A 118 20.67 -12.36 -2.78
C LEU A 118 21.27 -12.15 -4.17
N GLU A 119 20.70 -12.76 -5.21
CA GLU A 119 21.15 -12.55 -6.59
C GLU A 119 21.09 -11.08 -6.98
N LYS A 120 19.97 -10.42 -6.75
CA LYS A 120 19.76 -9.01 -7.14
C LYS A 120 20.58 -8.04 -6.30
N SER A 121 20.91 -8.36 -5.06
CA SER A 121 21.77 -7.53 -4.22
C SER A 121 23.18 -7.35 -4.79
N LYS A 122 23.70 -8.34 -5.52
CA LYS A 122 25.02 -8.29 -6.19
C LYS A 122 25.11 -7.19 -7.26
N ASN A 123 23.99 -6.62 -7.70
CA ASN A 123 23.96 -5.51 -8.66
C ASN A 123 24.19 -4.14 -8.02
N PHE A 124 24.31 -4.06 -6.70
CA PHE A 124 24.63 -2.83 -5.99
C PHE A 124 26.13 -2.77 -5.67
N LYS A 125 26.77 -1.67 -6.09
CA LYS A 125 28.18 -1.35 -5.77
C LYS A 125 28.30 -0.42 -4.56
N LYS A 126 27.19 0.06 -4.03
CA LYS A 126 27.06 0.98 -2.90
C LYS A 126 26.05 0.40 -1.91
N PRO A 127 25.96 0.95 -0.70
CA PRO A 127 24.94 0.54 0.25
C PRO A 127 23.52 0.58 -0.35
N PHE A 128 22.67 -0.28 0.14
CA PHE A 128 21.29 -0.41 -0.31
C PHE A 128 20.37 -0.74 0.86
N ILE A 129 19.07 -0.63 0.63
CA ILE A 129 18.04 -1.01 1.59
C ILE A 129 17.18 -2.12 1.03
N THR A 130 16.63 -2.96 1.90
CA THR A 130 15.40 -3.70 1.60
C THR A 130 14.21 -2.94 2.11
N LYS A 131 13.03 -3.17 1.53
CA LYS A 131 11.75 -2.71 2.03
C LYS A 131 10.60 -3.53 1.49
N HIS A 132 9.51 -3.60 2.25
CA HIS A 132 8.31 -4.28 1.79
C HIS A 132 7.64 -3.51 0.64
N ASN A 133 7.16 -4.24 -0.37
CA ASN A 133 6.37 -3.66 -1.44
C ASN A 133 5.07 -3.06 -0.88
N ARG A 134 4.39 -3.83 -0.03
CA ARG A 134 3.17 -3.38 0.64
C ARG A 134 3.46 -3.05 2.10
N GLY A 135 3.34 -1.78 2.46
CA GLY A 135 3.55 -1.32 3.83
C GLY A 135 3.87 0.17 3.88
N GLY A 136 3.74 0.72 5.06
CA GLY A 136 4.06 2.10 5.38
C GLY A 136 4.94 2.20 6.63
N ARG A 137 5.27 3.42 7.06
CA ARG A 137 5.98 3.72 8.32
C ARG A 137 7.32 3.00 8.47
N GLY A 138 8.03 2.77 7.37
CA GLY A 138 9.32 2.10 7.40
C GLY A 138 9.27 0.57 7.56
N LEU A 139 8.10 -0.06 7.47
CA LEU A 139 7.96 -1.51 7.60
C LEU A 139 8.86 -2.25 6.59
N GLY A 140 9.69 -3.16 7.11
CA GLY A 140 10.64 -3.95 6.33
C GLY A 140 11.84 -3.15 5.80
N VAL A 141 12.02 -1.89 6.20
CA VAL A 141 13.20 -1.12 5.80
C VAL A 141 14.40 -1.54 6.63
N LYS A 142 15.42 -2.08 5.96
CA LYS A 142 16.71 -2.45 6.54
C LYS A 142 17.82 -1.97 5.63
N TYR A 143 18.87 -1.41 6.23
CA TYR A 143 20.06 -0.91 5.54
C TYR A 143 21.15 -1.99 5.53
N PHE A 144 21.86 -2.11 4.41
CA PHE A 144 22.98 -3.04 4.23
C PHE A 144 24.12 -2.35 3.50
N LYS A 145 25.34 -2.50 4.01
CA LYS A 145 26.55 -2.00 3.35
C LYS A 145 26.91 -2.82 2.11
N ASN A 146 26.59 -4.10 2.15
CA ASN A 146 26.94 -5.07 1.09
C ASN A 146 26.05 -6.32 1.16
N THR A 147 26.24 -7.22 0.19
CA THR A 147 25.48 -8.48 0.08
C THR A 147 25.73 -9.43 1.25
N ASN A 148 26.93 -9.45 1.85
CA ASN A 148 27.22 -10.37 2.95
C ASN A 148 26.40 -10.04 4.20
N GLU A 149 26.28 -8.76 4.56
CA GLU A 149 25.41 -8.33 5.66
C GLU A 149 23.93 -8.70 5.40
N LEU A 150 23.49 -8.61 4.15
CA LEU A 150 22.15 -9.03 3.76
C LEU A 150 21.97 -10.53 3.90
N GLU A 151 22.95 -11.34 3.49
CA GLU A 151 22.89 -12.81 3.58
C GLU A 151 22.79 -13.28 5.02
N GLU A 152 23.61 -12.71 5.91
CA GLU A 152 23.53 -12.98 7.35
C GLU A 152 22.14 -12.65 7.91
N TYR A 153 21.59 -11.48 7.55
CA TYR A 153 20.26 -11.08 7.98
C TYR A 153 19.16 -12.01 7.47
N ILE A 154 19.21 -12.38 6.18
CA ILE A 154 18.18 -13.26 5.56
C ILE A 154 18.14 -14.63 6.22
N ASN A 155 19.29 -15.16 6.62
CA ASN A 155 19.37 -16.48 7.25
C ASN A 155 18.72 -16.52 8.64
N VAL A 156 18.71 -15.41 9.36
CA VAL A 156 18.25 -15.35 10.75
C VAL A 156 16.88 -14.69 10.91
N ASN A 157 16.64 -13.56 10.25
CA ASN A 157 15.53 -12.64 10.60
C ASN A 157 14.65 -12.20 9.41
N PHE A 158 14.80 -12.81 8.24
CA PHE A 158 14.11 -12.31 7.06
C PHE A 158 12.60 -12.50 7.14
N GLU A 159 11.88 -11.39 7.05
CA GLU A 159 10.44 -11.32 6.89
C GLU A 159 10.10 -10.73 5.52
N ASN A 160 9.34 -11.45 4.71
CA ASN A 160 8.89 -10.97 3.41
C ASN A 160 7.70 -10.02 3.56
N SER A 161 7.48 -9.19 2.55
CA SER A 161 6.26 -8.39 2.45
C SER A 161 5.01 -9.28 2.43
N ILE A 162 3.91 -8.78 2.96
CA ILE A 162 2.62 -9.48 3.01
C ILE A 162 2.08 -9.90 1.63
N ASP A 163 2.54 -9.27 0.58
CA ASP A 163 2.24 -9.59 -0.83
C ASP A 163 3.34 -10.43 -1.50
N GLY A 164 4.32 -10.90 -0.73
CA GLY A 164 5.41 -11.74 -1.21
C GLY A 164 6.48 -11.01 -2.00
N ILE A 165 6.47 -9.67 -2.07
CA ILE A 165 7.43 -8.90 -2.86
C ILE A 165 8.28 -8.02 -1.96
N THR A 166 9.60 -8.25 -1.99
CA THR A 166 10.59 -7.38 -1.33
C THR A 166 11.31 -6.53 -2.38
N LEU A 167 11.47 -5.25 -2.09
CA LEU A 167 12.27 -4.34 -2.90
C LEU A 167 13.68 -4.25 -2.33
N LEU A 168 14.66 -4.28 -3.24
CA LEU A 168 16.02 -3.85 -2.96
C LEU A 168 16.23 -2.51 -3.67
N GLN A 169 16.66 -1.50 -2.95
CA GLN A 169 16.81 -0.16 -3.49
C GLN A 169 18.15 0.44 -3.05
N GLU A 170 18.83 1.13 -3.96
CA GLU A 170 20.04 1.86 -3.59
C GLU A 170 19.74 2.85 -2.46
N TYR A 171 20.69 2.97 -1.55
CA TYR A 171 20.62 3.97 -0.49
C TYR A 171 21.01 5.33 -1.08
N VAL A 172 20.21 6.32 -0.77
CA VAL A 172 20.44 7.73 -1.12
C VAL A 172 20.57 8.49 0.20
N ASP A 173 21.69 9.19 0.37
CA ASP A 173 21.97 10.01 1.55
C ASP A 173 21.02 11.20 1.67
#